data_e4c2b7ea77b2f54fcc23132b7ba8593d
#
_entry.id   e4c2b7ea77b2f54fcc23132b7ba8593d
#
_cell.length_a   1.000
_cell.length_b   1.000
_cell.length_c   1.000
_cell.angle_alpha   90.00
_cell.angle_beta   90.00
_cell.angle_gamma   90.00
#
_symmetry.space_group_name_H-M   'P 1'
#
loop_
_entity.id
_entity.type
_entity.pdbx_description
1 polymer ?
#
loop_
_entity_poly.entity_id
_entity_poly.type
_entity_poly.pdbx_seq_one_letter_code
_entity_poly.pdbx_strand_id
1 'polypeptide(L)'
;QEPSFEVGYIAGLMTETNNVGFVGGQKSPTIDQFDYGYRAGVAYAAKELGKEINVDVQYANSFSDAAIGKAIALKMYDSCDIVFHAAGNVGNGVIAAAGEKDKWVIGVDRDQYDLDPDHVLTSAVKRVGKAIQIVTEKVMNGENLGGTTQEFTTADGCVGIAPTSDKNVPADILEKTAAIEEKIISGEIVVPYDEETYNAFIAELNA
;
A
#
# COMPACT_ATOMS: atom_id res chain seq x y z
N GLN A 1 -3.28 -1.73 6.79
CA GLN A 1 -3.92 -0.58 6.12
C GLN A 1 -3.04 0.68 6.08
N GLU A 2 -2.25 0.99 7.14
CA GLU A 2 -1.48 2.24 7.25
C GLU A 2 -0.45 2.41 6.12
N PRO A 3 0.48 1.47 5.87
CA PRO A 3 1.41 1.63 4.76
C PRO A 3 0.72 1.64 3.39
N SER A 4 -0.46 1.02 3.27
CA SER A 4 -1.25 1.09 2.04
C SER A 4 -1.80 2.49 1.80
N PHE A 5 -2.18 3.21 2.87
CA PHE A 5 -2.57 4.61 2.77
C PHE A 5 -1.40 5.48 2.31
N GLU A 6 -0.22 5.30 2.90
CA GLU A 6 0.98 6.05 2.52
C GLU A 6 1.34 5.86 1.05
N VAL A 7 1.36 4.60 0.56
CA VAL A 7 1.66 4.35 -0.87
C VAL A 7 0.50 4.77 -1.79
N GLY A 8 -0.74 4.76 -1.30
CA GLY A 8 -1.90 5.31 -2.00
C GLY A 8 -1.81 6.83 -2.16
N TYR A 9 -1.37 7.52 -1.12
CA TYR A 9 -1.11 8.95 -1.15
C TYR A 9 -0.01 9.30 -2.15
N ILE A 10 1.11 8.56 -2.15
CA ILE A 10 2.17 8.70 -3.15
C ILE A 10 1.62 8.50 -4.57
N ALA A 11 0.86 7.41 -4.80
CA ALA A 11 0.25 7.13 -6.10
C ALA A 11 -0.67 8.27 -6.57
N GLY A 12 -1.49 8.81 -5.67
CA GLY A 12 -2.39 9.92 -5.97
C GLY A 12 -1.66 11.21 -6.32
N LEU A 13 -0.51 11.50 -5.66
CA LEU A 13 0.31 12.67 -5.97
C LEU A 13 1.08 12.51 -7.29
N MET A 14 1.46 11.29 -7.66
CA MET A 14 2.32 11.01 -8.81
C MET A 14 1.59 10.62 -10.08
N THR A 15 0.32 10.22 -10.01
CA THR A 15 -0.40 9.82 -11.23
C THR A 15 -0.55 10.98 -12.22
N GLU A 16 -0.22 10.72 -13.47
CA GLU A 16 -0.39 11.64 -14.60
C GLU A 16 -1.73 11.38 -15.33
N THR A 17 -2.25 10.13 -15.23
CA THR A 17 -3.50 9.74 -15.88
C THR A 17 -4.74 10.00 -15.04
N ASN A 18 -4.59 10.31 -13.75
CA ASN A 18 -5.64 10.30 -12.74
C ASN A 18 -6.36 8.93 -12.62
N ASN A 19 -5.68 7.86 -13.01
CA ASN A 19 -6.15 6.48 -12.88
C ASN A 19 -5.03 5.63 -12.31
N VAL A 20 -5.27 5.02 -11.17
CA VAL A 20 -4.34 4.11 -10.52
C VAL A 20 -5.02 2.76 -10.29
N GLY A 21 -4.24 1.71 -10.06
CA GLY A 21 -4.76 0.37 -9.93
C GLY A 21 -4.41 -0.30 -8.61
N PHE A 22 -5.25 -1.26 -8.22
CA PHE A 22 -4.98 -2.20 -7.14
C PHE A 22 -5.21 -3.63 -7.59
N VAL A 23 -4.23 -4.51 -7.38
CA VAL A 23 -4.35 -5.95 -7.63
C VAL A 23 -4.27 -6.70 -6.30
N GLY A 24 -5.42 -7.20 -5.83
CA GLY A 24 -5.51 -8.08 -4.67
C GLY A 24 -5.31 -9.56 -5.06
N GLY A 25 -4.81 -10.37 -4.12
CA GLY A 25 -4.73 -11.82 -4.30
C GLY A 25 -6.13 -12.45 -4.25
N GLN A 26 -6.53 -12.94 -3.09
CA GLN A 26 -7.89 -13.42 -2.83
C GLN A 26 -8.60 -12.46 -1.87
N LYS A 27 -9.87 -12.18 -2.13
CA LYS A 27 -10.65 -11.31 -1.24
C LYS A 27 -10.73 -11.91 0.16
N SER A 28 -10.32 -11.16 1.15
CA SER A 28 -10.33 -11.53 2.57
C SER A 28 -10.18 -10.28 3.43
N PRO A 29 -10.53 -10.32 4.72
CA PRO A 29 -10.35 -9.17 5.61
C PRO A 29 -8.92 -8.60 5.62
N THR A 30 -7.90 -9.46 5.45
CA THR A 30 -6.50 -9.01 5.37
C THR A 30 -6.22 -8.25 4.08
N ILE A 31 -6.73 -8.71 2.94
CA ILE A 31 -6.51 -8.02 1.65
C ILE A 31 -7.40 -6.77 1.55
N ASP A 32 -8.57 -6.78 2.18
CA ASP A 32 -9.45 -5.61 2.28
C ASP A 32 -8.75 -4.44 3.01
N GLN A 33 -7.92 -4.71 4.03
CA GLN A 33 -7.10 -3.68 4.69
C GLN A 33 -6.15 -2.97 3.71
N PHE A 34 -5.51 -3.73 2.81
CA PHE A 34 -4.65 -3.14 1.77
C PHE A 34 -5.45 -2.33 0.76
N ASP A 35 -6.57 -2.86 0.28
CA ASP A 35 -7.45 -2.23 -0.71
C ASP A 35 -7.99 -0.90 -0.16
N TYR A 36 -8.68 -0.94 0.96
CA TYR A 36 -9.32 0.26 1.52
C TYR A 36 -8.32 1.29 2.04
N GLY A 37 -7.20 0.86 2.61
CA GLY A 37 -6.11 1.75 2.97
C GLY A 37 -5.53 2.49 1.75
N TYR A 38 -5.24 1.77 0.67
CA TYR A 38 -4.75 2.34 -0.57
C TYR A 38 -5.72 3.35 -1.19
N ARG A 39 -6.98 2.95 -1.33
CA ARG A 39 -8.03 3.83 -1.88
C ARG A 39 -8.23 5.09 -1.05
N ALA A 40 -8.14 4.99 0.26
CA ALA A 40 -8.25 6.14 1.15
C ALA A 40 -7.07 7.10 0.99
N GLY A 41 -5.84 6.59 0.84
CA GLY A 41 -4.66 7.40 0.55
C GLY A 41 -4.76 8.14 -0.78
N VAL A 42 -5.22 7.44 -1.84
CA VAL A 42 -5.49 8.06 -3.15
C VAL A 42 -6.57 9.15 -3.04
N ALA A 43 -7.66 8.88 -2.32
CA ALA A 43 -8.73 9.87 -2.13
C ALA A 43 -8.26 11.10 -1.35
N TYR A 44 -7.39 10.89 -0.35
CA TYR A 44 -6.81 12.00 0.41
C TYR A 44 -5.93 12.89 -0.47
N ALA A 45 -5.06 12.31 -1.30
CA ALA A 45 -4.26 13.05 -2.28
C ALA A 45 -5.15 13.77 -3.31
N ALA A 46 -6.20 13.12 -3.81
CA ALA A 46 -7.16 13.69 -4.76
C ALA A 46 -7.84 14.95 -4.19
N LYS A 47 -8.27 14.90 -2.91
CA LYS A 47 -8.84 16.04 -2.19
C LYS A 47 -7.84 17.19 -2.07
N GLU A 48 -6.59 16.89 -1.67
CA GLU A 48 -5.53 17.90 -1.55
C GLU A 48 -5.24 18.61 -2.87
N LEU A 49 -5.23 17.83 -3.97
CA LEU A 49 -4.97 18.35 -5.32
C LEU A 49 -6.19 19.01 -5.97
N GLY A 50 -7.40 18.86 -5.40
CA GLY A 50 -8.65 19.29 -6.03
C GLY A 50 -8.95 18.56 -7.33
N LYS A 51 -8.59 17.27 -7.43
CA LYS A 51 -8.75 16.40 -8.60
C LYS A 51 -9.66 15.22 -8.29
N GLU A 52 -10.18 14.60 -9.34
CA GLU A 52 -10.77 13.27 -9.27
C GLU A 52 -9.73 12.24 -9.73
N ILE A 53 -9.46 11.24 -8.90
CA ILE A 53 -8.54 10.15 -9.22
C ILE A 53 -9.30 8.83 -9.05
N ASN A 54 -9.35 8.04 -10.10
CA ASN A 54 -10.02 6.75 -10.11
C ASN A 54 -9.07 5.62 -9.66
N VAL A 55 -9.60 4.65 -8.93
CA VAL A 55 -8.88 3.44 -8.53
C VAL A 55 -9.58 2.22 -9.17
N ASP A 56 -8.93 1.57 -10.14
CA ASP A 56 -9.37 0.26 -10.67
C ASP A 56 -8.91 -0.84 -9.70
N VAL A 57 -9.87 -1.62 -9.19
CA VAL A 57 -9.62 -2.69 -8.22
C VAL A 57 -9.91 -4.05 -8.86
N GLN A 58 -8.91 -4.91 -8.90
CA GLN A 58 -9.03 -6.27 -9.44
C GLN A 58 -8.48 -7.29 -8.46
N TYR A 59 -9.10 -8.48 -8.42
CA TYR A 59 -8.65 -9.61 -7.60
C TYR A 59 -8.26 -10.78 -8.50
N ALA A 60 -7.05 -11.29 -8.30
CA ALA A 60 -6.51 -12.41 -9.07
C ALA A 60 -7.13 -13.77 -8.70
N ASN A 61 -7.82 -13.86 -7.55
CA ASN A 61 -8.30 -15.09 -6.94
C ASN A 61 -7.19 -16.16 -6.74
N SER A 62 -5.95 -15.70 -6.62
CA SER A 62 -4.74 -16.52 -6.44
C SER A 62 -3.69 -15.71 -5.67
N PHE A 63 -2.79 -16.39 -4.95
CA PHE A 63 -1.56 -15.79 -4.40
C PHE A 63 -0.30 -16.35 -5.06
N SER A 64 -0.42 -17.29 -6.00
CA SER A 64 0.72 -18.03 -6.55
C SER A 64 0.91 -17.89 -8.06
N ASP A 65 -0.13 -17.58 -8.81
CA ASP A 65 -0.10 -17.55 -10.28
C ASP A 65 0.31 -16.18 -10.82
N ALA A 66 1.60 -16.01 -11.11
CA ALA A 66 2.14 -14.78 -11.66
C ALA A 66 1.60 -14.44 -13.06
N ALA A 67 1.18 -15.46 -13.87
CA ALA A 67 0.66 -15.19 -15.21
C ALA A 67 -0.70 -14.48 -15.15
N ILE A 68 -1.54 -14.81 -14.17
CA ILE A 68 -2.81 -14.10 -13.93
C ILE A 68 -2.52 -12.64 -13.54
N GLY A 69 -1.57 -12.41 -12.62
CA GLY A 69 -1.17 -11.06 -12.23
C GLY A 69 -0.70 -10.22 -13.40
N LYS A 70 0.14 -10.80 -14.25
CA LYS A 70 0.62 -10.13 -15.47
C LYS A 70 -0.54 -9.77 -16.41
N ALA A 71 -1.46 -10.70 -16.67
CA ALA A 71 -2.59 -10.48 -17.56
C ALA A 71 -3.52 -9.37 -17.06
N ILE A 72 -3.81 -9.33 -15.75
CA ILE A 72 -4.60 -8.29 -15.11
C ILE A 72 -3.89 -6.93 -15.25
N ALA A 73 -2.63 -6.84 -14.86
CA ALA A 73 -1.88 -5.60 -14.86
C ALA A 73 -1.67 -5.03 -16.26
N LEU A 74 -1.38 -5.87 -17.27
CA LEU A 74 -1.27 -5.43 -18.66
C LEU A 74 -2.54 -4.73 -19.15
N LYS A 75 -3.73 -5.22 -18.74
CA LYS A 75 -5.00 -4.58 -19.07
C LYS A 75 -5.21 -3.29 -18.28
N MET A 76 -4.86 -3.28 -16.99
CA MET A 76 -4.99 -2.08 -16.16
C MET A 76 -4.09 -0.95 -16.67
N TYR A 77 -2.88 -1.25 -17.12
CA TYR A 77 -1.95 -0.26 -17.69
C TYR A 77 -2.38 0.35 -19.03
N ASP A 78 -3.50 -0.08 -19.62
CA ASP A 78 -4.09 0.64 -20.75
C ASP A 78 -4.72 1.98 -20.31
N SER A 79 -5.06 2.14 -19.02
CA SER A 79 -5.64 3.36 -18.45
C SER A 79 -4.92 3.86 -17.19
N CYS A 80 -4.34 2.95 -16.38
CA CYS A 80 -3.59 3.29 -15.18
C CYS A 80 -2.11 3.52 -15.50
N ASP A 81 -1.46 4.37 -14.74
CA ASP A 81 -0.01 4.57 -14.81
C ASP A 81 0.74 4.05 -13.59
N ILE A 82 0.03 3.79 -12.50
CA ILE A 82 0.58 3.22 -11.26
C ILE A 82 -0.34 2.10 -10.79
N VAL A 83 0.21 0.91 -10.49
CA VAL A 83 -0.54 -0.23 -9.95
C VAL A 83 0.10 -0.73 -8.67
N PHE A 84 -0.66 -0.76 -7.57
CA PHE A 84 -0.26 -1.41 -6.33
C PHE A 84 -0.73 -2.86 -6.29
N HIS A 85 0.08 -3.79 -5.79
CA HIS A 85 -0.35 -5.16 -5.59
C HIS A 85 -0.25 -5.61 -4.13
N ALA A 86 -1.25 -6.37 -3.67
CA ALA A 86 -1.24 -7.11 -2.41
C ALA A 86 -1.64 -8.58 -2.69
N ALA A 87 -0.78 -9.31 -3.41
CA ALA A 87 -1.16 -10.54 -4.08
C ALA A 87 -0.09 -11.67 -4.03
N GLY A 88 0.88 -11.58 -3.12
CA GLY A 88 1.93 -12.59 -3.01
C GLY A 88 2.72 -12.77 -4.32
N ASN A 89 2.93 -14.03 -4.78
CA ASN A 89 3.69 -14.30 -6.01
C ASN A 89 2.99 -13.81 -7.29
N VAL A 90 1.68 -13.60 -7.28
CA VAL A 90 0.94 -12.93 -8.37
C VAL A 90 1.54 -11.55 -8.64
N GLY A 91 2.01 -10.85 -7.60
CA GLY A 91 2.68 -9.56 -7.70
C GLY A 91 3.92 -9.55 -8.59
N ASN A 92 4.66 -10.66 -8.70
CA ASN A 92 5.78 -10.74 -9.64
C ASN A 92 5.32 -10.58 -11.11
N GLY A 93 4.10 -11.04 -11.40
CA GLY A 93 3.47 -10.80 -12.71
C GLY A 93 3.09 -9.33 -12.92
N VAL A 94 2.62 -8.66 -11.87
CA VAL A 94 2.30 -7.21 -11.93
C VAL A 94 3.57 -6.39 -12.19
N ILE A 95 4.67 -6.71 -11.48
CA ILE A 95 5.98 -6.06 -11.69
C ILE A 95 6.45 -6.29 -13.13
N ALA A 96 6.39 -7.52 -13.65
CA ALA A 96 6.78 -7.82 -15.02
C ALA A 96 5.91 -7.08 -16.06
N ALA A 97 4.63 -6.82 -15.77
CA ALA A 97 3.76 -6.04 -16.63
C ALA A 97 4.12 -4.53 -16.61
N ALA A 98 4.53 -4.01 -15.46
CA ALA A 98 4.99 -2.64 -15.31
C ALA A 98 6.20 -2.37 -16.22
N GLY A 99 7.22 -3.23 -16.17
CA GLY A 99 8.39 -3.14 -17.04
C GLY A 99 8.06 -3.26 -18.54
N GLU A 100 7.09 -4.11 -18.90
CA GLU A 100 6.66 -4.26 -20.30
C GLU A 100 5.92 -3.02 -20.83
N LYS A 101 5.19 -2.32 -19.97
CA LYS A 101 4.37 -1.14 -20.31
C LYS A 101 5.08 0.18 -20.04
N ASP A 102 6.28 0.17 -19.48
CA ASP A 102 7.01 1.36 -19.01
C ASP A 102 6.13 2.20 -18.06
N LYS A 103 5.64 1.54 -17.00
CA LYS A 103 4.71 2.09 -16.00
C LYS A 103 5.19 1.77 -14.58
N TRP A 104 4.60 2.42 -13.59
CA TRP A 104 4.96 2.23 -12.19
C TRP A 104 4.20 1.08 -11.54
N VAL A 105 4.90 0.35 -10.68
CA VAL A 105 4.30 -0.63 -9.77
C VAL A 105 4.69 -0.30 -8.33
N ILE A 106 3.76 -0.53 -7.41
CA ILE A 106 4.01 -0.45 -5.97
C ILE A 106 4.04 -1.87 -5.42
N GLY A 107 5.13 -2.19 -4.72
CA GLY A 107 5.37 -3.49 -4.09
C GLY A 107 4.72 -3.64 -2.72
N VAL A 108 4.86 -4.85 -2.11
CA VAL A 108 4.25 -5.18 -0.82
C VAL A 108 5.14 -6.09 0.03
N ASP A 109 4.88 -6.11 1.32
CA ASP A 109 5.49 -6.95 2.38
C ASP A 109 6.96 -6.62 2.66
N ARG A 110 7.79 -6.57 1.64
CA ARG A 110 9.21 -6.20 1.70
C ARG A 110 9.53 -5.13 0.68
N ASP A 111 10.68 -4.54 0.81
CA ASP A 111 11.22 -3.70 -0.26
C ASP A 111 11.44 -4.55 -1.52
N GLN A 112 10.74 -4.22 -2.59
CA GLN A 112 10.78 -4.94 -3.87
C GLN A 112 11.53 -4.18 -4.97
N TYR A 113 12.21 -3.08 -4.62
CA TYR A 113 12.98 -2.26 -5.56
C TYR A 113 13.91 -3.08 -6.46
N ASP A 114 14.64 -4.04 -5.89
CA ASP A 114 15.62 -4.86 -6.63
C ASP A 114 15.00 -5.80 -7.68
N LEU A 115 13.66 -5.98 -7.68
CA LEU A 115 12.99 -6.82 -8.69
C LEU A 115 12.85 -6.12 -10.04
N ASP A 116 12.69 -4.81 -10.02
CA ASP A 116 12.68 -3.95 -11.22
C ASP A 116 12.95 -2.49 -10.79
N PRO A 117 14.23 -2.09 -10.67
CA PRO A 117 14.61 -0.77 -10.17
C PRO A 117 14.07 0.42 -10.96
N ASP A 118 13.78 0.20 -12.25
CA ASP A 118 13.29 1.26 -13.12
C ASP A 118 11.76 1.44 -13.05
N HIS A 119 11.03 0.46 -12.50
CA HIS A 119 9.56 0.48 -12.49
C HIS A 119 8.94 0.26 -11.11
N VAL A 120 9.69 -0.21 -10.09
CA VAL A 120 9.18 -0.26 -8.72
C VAL A 120 9.31 1.12 -8.08
N LEU A 121 8.17 1.81 -7.96
CA LEU A 121 8.08 3.16 -7.41
C LEU A 121 8.43 3.20 -5.92
N THR A 122 7.80 2.33 -5.15
CA THR A 122 7.94 2.15 -3.70
C THR A 122 7.36 0.79 -3.31
N SER A 123 7.36 0.45 -2.02
CA SER A 123 6.68 -0.73 -1.49
C SER A 123 6.06 -0.43 -0.13
N ALA A 124 4.85 -0.95 0.10
CA ALA A 124 4.23 -1.00 1.43
C ALA A 124 4.87 -2.14 2.23
N VAL A 125 5.73 -1.82 3.19
CA VAL A 125 6.53 -2.83 3.89
C VAL A 125 5.95 -3.21 5.24
N LYS A 126 6.11 -4.50 5.58
CA LYS A 126 5.85 -5.07 6.91
C LYS A 126 7.16 -5.61 7.49
N ARG A 127 7.64 -4.98 8.53
CA ARG A 127 8.89 -5.34 9.23
C ARG A 127 8.62 -6.44 10.26
N VAL A 128 8.23 -7.64 9.76
CA VAL A 128 7.86 -8.80 10.60
C VAL A 128 8.94 -9.16 11.59
N GLY A 129 10.22 -9.05 11.22
CA GLY A 129 11.35 -9.27 12.12
C GLY A 129 11.32 -8.35 13.35
N LYS A 130 10.95 -7.06 13.16
CA LYS A 130 10.80 -6.11 14.27
C LYS A 130 9.63 -6.49 15.18
N ALA A 131 8.50 -6.88 14.62
CA ALA A 131 7.34 -7.34 15.39
C ALA A 131 7.69 -8.58 16.25
N ILE A 132 8.42 -9.55 15.68
CA ILE A 132 8.91 -10.73 16.41
C ILE A 132 9.85 -10.30 17.53
N GLN A 133 10.77 -9.37 17.28
CA GLN A 133 11.67 -8.83 18.31
C GLN A 133 10.89 -8.22 19.47
N ILE A 134 9.92 -7.34 19.20
CA ILE A 134 9.08 -6.71 20.23
C ILE A 134 8.36 -7.76 21.08
N VAL A 135 7.72 -8.76 20.43
CA VAL A 135 7.04 -9.85 21.14
C VAL A 135 8.02 -10.65 22.02
N THR A 136 9.20 -10.94 21.48
CA THR A 136 10.23 -11.69 22.22
C THR A 136 10.69 -10.90 23.44
N GLU A 137 10.96 -9.61 23.32
CA GLU A 137 11.35 -8.73 24.42
C GLU A 137 10.27 -8.67 25.52
N LYS A 138 8.99 -8.53 25.14
CA LYS A 138 7.86 -8.56 26.08
C LYS A 138 7.81 -9.87 26.88
N VAL A 139 7.94 -11.01 26.20
CA VAL A 139 7.95 -12.34 26.86
C VAL A 139 9.16 -12.50 27.76
N MET A 140 10.35 -12.07 27.35
CA MET A 140 11.57 -12.11 28.18
C MET A 140 11.45 -11.23 29.43
N ASN A 141 10.68 -10.13 29.34
CA ASN A 141 10.39 -9.26 30.49
C ASN A 141 9.26 -9.80 31.40
N GLY A 142 8.74 -11.00 31.10
CA GLY A 142 7.75 -11.69 31.93
C GLY A 142 6.28 -11.40 31.57
N GLU A 143 6.02 -10.74 30.43
CA GLU A 143 4.66 -10.57 29.96
C GLU A 143 4.09 -11.90 29.46
N ASN A 144 2.86 -12.21 29.87
CA ASN A 144 2.14 -13.38 29.36
C ASN A 144 1.25 -12.96 28.18
N LEU A 145 1.71 -13.25 26.97
CA LEU A 145 0.98 -12.95 25.73
C LEU A 145 0.16 -14.14 25.20
N GLY A 146 0.12 -15.27 25.94
CA GLY A 146 -0.63 -16.45 25.55
C GLY A 146 -2.12 -16.17 25.38
N GLY A 147 -2.69 -16.54 24.21
CA GLY A 147 -4.10 -16.33 23.89
C GLY A 147 -4.48 -14.88 23.52
N THR A 148 -3.49 -13.98 23.35
CA THR A 148 -3.73 -12.60 22.90
C THR A 148 -3.37 -12.41 21.43
N THR A 149 -4.01 -11.43 20.77
CA THR A 149 -3.59 -10.90 19.48
C THR A 149 -2.82 -9.61 19.71
N GLN A 150 -1.64 -9.50 19.11
CA GLN A 150 -0.85 -8.26 19.13
C GLN A 150 -0.94 -7.60 17.77
N GLU A 151 -1.36 -6.34 17.73
CA GLU A 151 -1.36 -5.51 16.54
C GLU A 151 -0.14 -4.61 16.55
N PHE A 152 0.49 -4.44 15.40
CA PHE A 152 1.66 -3.60 15.19
C PHE A 152 1.40 -2.61 14.07
N THR A 153 1.71 -1.37 14.35
CA THR A 153 1.35 -0.22 13.52
C THR A 153 2.58 0.56 13.03
N THR A 154 2.35 1.63 12.33
CA THR A 154 3.37 2.63 11.96
C THR A 154 4.01 3.22 13.21
N ALA A 155 3.24 3.47 14.28
CA ALA A 155 3.76 3.99 15.54
C ALA A 155 4.80 3.04 16.19
N ASP A 156 4.66 1.73 16.01
CA ASP A 156 5.66 0.73 16.47
C ASP A 156 6.86 0.64 15.51
N GLY A 157 6.79 1.31 14.36
CA GLY A 157 7.73 1.20 13.26
C GLY A 157 7.77 -0.19 12.61
N CYS A 158 6.69 -0.97 12.76
CA CYS A 158 6.57 -2.32 12.18
C CYS A 158 6.04 -2.33 10.76
N VAL A 159 5.44 -1.23 10.32
CA VAL A 159 4.96 -1.02 8.95
C VAL A 159 5.40 0.36 8.45
N GLY A 160 5.21 0.66 7.17
CA GLY A 160 5.53 1.94 6.53
C GLY A 160 5.95 1.74 5.08
N ILE A 161 6.59 2.73 4.46
CA ILE A 161 7.11 2.62 3.09
C ILE A 161 8.53 2.06 3.06
N ALA A 162 8.95 1.58 1.89
CA ALA A 162 10.30 1.03 1.67
C ALA A 162 11.38 2.11 1.81
N PRO A 163 12.55 1.78 2.38
CA PRO A 163 13.66 2.73 2.49
C PRO A 163 14.20 3.18 1.13
N THR A 164 14.06 2.35 0.08
CA THR A 164 14.49 2.70 -1.29
C THR A 164 13.50 3.59 -2.04
N SER A 165 12.41 4.03 -1.41
CA SER A 165 11.43 4.95 -2.02
C SER A 165 12.08 6.23 -2.55
N ASP A 166 13.20 6.66 -1.95
CA ASP A 166 14.00 7.82 -2.39
C ASP A 166 14.65 7.67 -3.77
N LYS A 167 14.60 6.49 -4.36
CA LYS A 167 15.17 6.24 -5.70
C LYS A 167 14.22 6.72 -6.81
N ASN A 168 12.93 6.52 -6.62
CA ASN A 168 11.93 6.75 -7.66
C ASN A 168 10.82 7.74 -7.24
N VAL A 169 10.65 8.02 -5.95
CA VAL A 169 9.71 9.02 -5.46
C VAL A 169 10.42 10.35 -5.22
N PRO A 170 9.93 11.47 -5.77
CA PRO A 170 10.49 12.80 -5.54
C PRO A 170 10.56 13.19 -4.05
N ALA A 171 11.60 13.92 -3.68
CA ALA A 171 11.86 14.27 -2.28
C ALA A 171 10.73 15.08 -1.62
N ASP A 172 10.10 15.96 -2.36
CA ASP A 172 8.95 16.76 -1.89
C ASP A 172 7.71 15.90 -1.61
N ILE A 173 7.50 14.83 -2.38
CA ILE A 173 6.43 13.85 -2.15
C ILE A 173 6.76 13.01 -0.93
N LEU A 174 8.01 12.59 -0.74
CA LEU A 174 8.44 11.88 0.47
C LEU A 174 8.28 12.73 1.73
N GLU A 175 8.59 14.02 1.66
CA GLU A 175 8.38 14.95 2.78
C GLU A 175 6.89 15.06 3.16
N LYS A 176 6.01 15.18 2.16
CA LYS A 176 4.56 15.15 2.37
C LYS A 176 4.09 13.83 2.94
N THR A 177 4.62 12.69 2.45
CA THR A 177 4.28 11.36 2.95
C THR A 177 4.70 11.19 4.41
N ALA A 178 5.88 11.70 4.80
CA ALA A 178 6.31 11.70 6.19
C ALA A 178 5.38 12.54 7.10
N ALA A 179 4.86 13.67 6.60
CA ALA A 179 3.86 14.44 7.34
C ALA A 179 2.51 13.69 7.49
N ILE A 180 2.14 12.90 6.51
CA ILE A 180 0.98 11.98 6.60
C ILE A 180 1.23 10.87 7.62
N GLU A 181 2.42 10.27 7.62
CA GLU A 181 2.83 9.26 8.61
C GLU A 181 2.67 9.80 10.05
N GLU A 182 3.12 11.02 10.31
CA GLU A 182 2.95 11.68 11.63
C GLU A 182 1.47 11.85 12.01
N LYS A 183 0.60 12.17 11.05
CA LYS A 183 -0.84 12.28 11.28
C LYS A 183 -1.48 10.94 11.57
N ILE A 184 -1.02 9.86 10.95
CA ILE A 184 -1.46 8.49 11.24
C ILE A 184 -1.00 8.10 12.65
N ILE A 185 0.25 8.33 12.99
CA ILE A 185 0.83 8.03 14.32
C ILE A 185 0.10 8.80 15.43
N SER A 186 -0.23 10.07 15.20
CA SER A 186 -0.97 10.89 16.18
C SER A 186 -2.47 10.56 16.28
N GLY A 187 -3.01 9.77 15.34
CA GLY A 187 -4.42 9.47 15.24
C GLY A 187 -5.27 10.59 14.63
N GLU A 188 -4.66 11.64 14.06
CA GLU A 188 -5.38 12.64 13.26
C GLU A 188 -5.99 12.02 12.01
N ILE A 189 -5.29 11.05 11.40
CA ILE A 189 -5.81 10.22 10.33
C ILE A 189 -6.01 8.79 10.85
N VAL A 190 -7.25 8.35 10.89
CA VAL A 190 -7.60 6.95 11.18
C VAL A 190 -7.79 6.23 9.85
N VAL A 191 -6.82 5.39 9.49
CA VAL A 191 -6.83 4.72 8.20
C VAL A 191 -7.90 3.62 8.16
N PRO A 192 -8.81 3.63 7.18
CA PRO A 192 -9.85 2.63 7.06
C PRO A 192 -9.28 1.26 6.65
N TYR A 193 -9.96 0.20 7.08
CA TYR A 193 -9.53 -1.19 6.90
C TYR A 193 -10.60 -2.10 6.28
N ASP A 194 -11.82 -1.61 6.12
CA ASP A 194 -12.95 -2.29 5.49
C ASP A 194 -13.89 -1.30 4.79
N GLU A 195 -14.95 -1.80 4.17
CA GLU A 195 -15.89 -0.99 3.42
C GLU A 195 -16.64 0.03 4.29
N GLU A 196 -17.03 -0.35 5.50
CA GLU A 196 -17.78 0.52 6.42
C GLU A 196 -16.93 1.71 6.85
N THR A 197 -15.71 1.43 7.33
CA THR A 197 -14.76 2.47 7.77
C THR A 197 -14.28 3.32 6.60
N TYR A 198 -14.13 2.75 5.40
CA TYR A 198 -13.80 3.50 4.19
C TYR A 198 -14.91 4.49 3.81
N ASN A 199 -16.17 4.05 3.82
CA ASN A 199 -17.29 4.94 3.51
C ASN A 199 -17.42 6.08 4.53
N ALA A 200 -17.19 5.80 5.81
CA ALA A 200 -17.16 6.83 6.86
C ALA A 200 -16.01 7.83 6.62
N PHE A 201 -14.79 7.33 6.32
CA PHE A 201 -13.62 8.16 5.99
C PHE A 201 -13.89 9.09 4.79
N ILE A 202 -14.48 8.57 3.72
CA ILE A 202 -14.81 9.39 2.52
C ILE A 202 -15.86 10.44 2.84
N ALA A 203 -16.85 10.12 3.66
CA ALA A 203 -17.87 11.09 4.09
C ALA A 203 -17.25 12.24 4.90
N GLU A 204 -16.35 11.93 5.82
CA GLU A 204 -15.62 12.92 6.62
C GLU A 204 -14.66 13.75 5.75
N LEU A 205 -13.92 13.11 4.85
CA LEU A 205 -12.99 13.77 3.94
C LEU A 205 -13.69 14.81 3.06
N ASN A 206 -14.97 14.61 2.72
CA ASN A 206 -15.75 15.49 1.84
C ASN A 206 -16.63 16.50 2.59
N ALA A 207 -16.65 16.46 3.92
CA ALA A 207 -17.40 17.42 4.73
C ALA A 207 -16.65 18.77 4.85
#